data_d934b2daf641991bd443083a64831a71
#
_entry.id   d934b2daf641991bd443083a64831a71
#
_cell.length_a   1.000
_cell.length_b   1.000
_cell.length_c   1.000
_cell.angle_alpha   90.00
_cell.angle_beta   90.00
_cell.angle_gamma   90.00
#
_symmetry.space_group_name_H-M   'P 1'
#
loop_
_entity.id
_entity.type
_entity.pdbx_description
1 polymer ?
#
loop_
_entity_poly.entity_id
_entity_poly.type
_entity_poly.pdbx_seq_one_letter_code
_entity_poly.pdbx_strand_id
1 'polypeptide(L)'
;INCKGKKVLVIGGGDTGSDCVGTANRHGAACVTQIEIMPQPPVGQNPATPWPMYPQVLKTSSSHEEGCIRRWNLASNRFIGEKNNLIGVEVEEVEWVPSPDGGRPQMRQTGKKEIIEADLVFLAMGFLRPEQEGLIKELRLATDNRDNIAVDNAGYTANSNLFACGDAVSGASLVVKAMASGRNVARSIDR
;
A
#
# COMPACT_ATOMS: atom_id res chain seq x y z
N ILE A 1 6.50 2.51 -20.51
CA ILE A 1 5.04 2.34 -20.32
C ILE A 1 4.36 3.62 -20.78
N ASN A 2 3.29 3.52 -21.55
CA ASN A 2 2.53 4.66 -22.05
C ASN A 2 1.04 4.43 -21.86
N CYS A 3 0.34 5.40 -21.27
CA CYS A 3 -1.10 5.32 -20.96
C CYS A 3 -1.99 5.96 -22.05
N LYS A 4 -1.41 6.58 -23.09
CA LYS A 4 -2.15 7.32 -24.11
C LYS A 4 -3.27 6.48 -24.73
N GLY A 5 -4.51 6.95 -24.64
CA GLY A 5 -5.71 6.30 -25.19
C GLY A 5 -6.14 5.02 -24.49
N LYS A 6 -5.50 4.65 -23.36
CA LYS A 6 -5.79 3.40 -22.62
C LYS A 6 -6.76 3.61 -21.50
N LYS A 7 -7.52 2.57 -21.16
CA LYS A 7 -8.25 2.43 -19.90
C LYS A 7 -7.26 1.96 -18.85
N VAL A 8 -7.02 2.78 -17.83
CA VAL A 8 -6.03 2.52 -16.76
C VAL A 8 -6.76 2.20 -15.47
N LEU A 9 -6.40 1.08 -14.83
CA LEU A 9 -6.84 0.74 -13.49
C LEU A 9 -5.66 0.89 -12.52
N VAL A 10 -5.87 1.64 -11.43
CA VAL A 10 -4.92 1.77 -10.32
C VAL A 10 -5.49 1.01 -9.12
N ILE A 11 -4.74 0.05 -8.60
CA ILE A 11 -5.12 -0.73 -7.41
C ILE A 11 -4.34 -0.20 -6.20
N GLY A 12 -5.05 0.46 -5.30
CA GLY A 12 -4.53 1.08 -4.08
C GLY A 12 -4.84 2.57 -3.99
N GLY A 13 -5.34 3.00 -2.83
CA GLY A 13 -5.84 4.36 -2.56
C GLY A 13 -4.85 5.30 -1.87
N GLY A 14 -3.59 4.87 -1.68
CA GLY A 14 -2.54 5.68 -1.04
C GLY A 14 -1.88 6.71 -1.96
N ASP A 15 -0.82 7.37 -1.47
CA ASP A 15 -0.11 8.42 -2.20
C ASP A 15 0.49 7.91 -3.52
N THR A 16 1.05 6.69 -3.55
CA THR A 16 1.55 6.05 -4.78
C THR A 16 0.42 5.88 -5.81
N GLY A 17 -0.78 5.47 -5.36
CA GLY A 17 -1.95 5.35 -6.24
C GLY A 17 -2.37 6.71 -6.80
N SER A 18 -2.35 7.75 -5.99
CA SER A 18 -2.61 9.13 -6.42
C SER A 18 -1.62 9.58 -7.50
N ASP A 19 -0.33 9.32 -7.33
CA ASP A 19 0.70 9.65 -8.31
C ASP A 19 0.52 8.88 -9.63
N CYS A 20 0.11 7.61 -9.55
CA CYS A 20 -0.25 6.81 -10.72
C CYS A 20 -1.44 7.42 -11.48
N VAL A 21 -2.46 7.90 -10.77
CA VAL A 21 -3.65 8.55 -11.36
C VAL A 21 -3.22 9.80 -12.15
N GLY A 22 -2.52 10.74 -11.53
CA GLY A 22 -2.08 11.96 -12.19
C GLY A 22 -1.14 11.70 -13.38
N THR A 23 -0.21 10.76 -13.21
CA THR A 23 0.71 10.38 -14.28
C THR A 23 -0.05 9.76 -15.47
N ALA A 24 -1.04 8.89 -15.23
CA ALA A 24 -1.84 8.30 -16.29
C ALA A 24 -2.65 9.37 -17.05
N ASN A 25 -3.25 10.34 -16.35
CA ASN A 25 -3.97 11.45 -16.96
C ASN A 25 -3.05 12.31 -17.83
N ARG A 26 -1.89 12.70 -17.32
CA ARG A 26 -0.89 13.50 -18.06
C ARG A 26 -0.30 12.76 -19.28
N HIS A 27 -0.32 11.41 -19.26
CA HIS A 27 0.00 10.60 -20.44
C HIS A 27 -1.15 10.48 -21.43
N GLY A 28 -2.31 11.08 -21.16
CA GLY A 28 -3.48 11.05 -22.04
C GLY A 28 -4.26 9.74 -22.01
N ALA A 29 -4.41 9.11 -20.84
CA ALA A 29 -5.28 7.97 -20.66
C ALA A 29 -6.73 8.30 -21.09
N ALA A 30 -7.43 7.33 -21.69
CA ALA A 30 -8.84 7.50 -22.08
C ALA A 30 -9.77 7.52 -20.84
N CYS A 31 -9.41 6.76 -19.82
CA CYS A 31 -10.10 6.71 -18.54
C CYS A 31 -9.15 6.22 -17.47
N VAL A 32 -9.23 6.78 -16.27
CA VAL A 32 -8.48 6.30 -15.09
C VAL A 32 -9.48 5.93 -14.00
N THR A 33 -9.43 4.67 -13.57
CA THR A 33 -10.19 4.15 -12.43
C THR A 33 -9.22 3.77 -11.32
N GLN A 34 -9.52 4.16 -10.10
CA GLN A 34 -8.77 3.76 -8.90
C GLN A 34 -9.69 2.96 -7.98
N ILE A 35 -9.22 1.80 -7.52
CA ILE A 35 -9.94 0.97 -6.56
C ILE A 35 -9.14 0.85 -5.26
N GLU A 36 -9.89 0.76 -4.16
CA GLU A 36 -9.35 0.57 -2.82
C GLU A 36 -10.13 -0.54 -2.11
N ILE A 37 -9.42 -1.44 -1.43
CA ILE A 37 -10.01 -2.53 -0.67
C ILE A 37 -10.68 -2.04 0.61
N MET A 38 -10.19 -0.94 1.17
CA MET A 38 -10.76 -0.33 2.38
C MET A 38 -12.06 0.43 2.07
N PRO A 39 -12.92 0.65 3.08
CA PRO A 39 -14.08 1.51 2.95
C PRO A 39 -13.68 2.94 2.61
N GLN A 40 -14.60 3.67 1.96
CA GLN A 40 -14.39 5.09 1.73
C GLN A 40 -14.24 5.82 3.08
N PRO A 41 -13.12 6.53 3.29
CA PRO A 41 -12.95 7.33 4.48
C PRO A 41 -14.00 8.46 4.57
N PRO A 42 -14.38 8.89 5.78
CA PRO A 42 -15.32 9.99 5.94
C PRO A 42 -14.74 11.31 5.39
N VAL A 43 -15.64 12.19 4.94
CA VAL A 43 -15.30 13.56 4.58
C VAL A 43 -15.22 14.40 5.85
N GLY A 44 -14.10 15.11 6.06
CA GLY A 44 -13.91 15.96 7.24
C GLY A 44 -13.35 15.20 8.45
N GLN A 45 -13.78 15.57 9.65
CA GLN A 45 -13.27 14.96 10.88
C GLN A 45 -13.72 13.51 11.04
N ASN A 46 -12.78 12.65 11.46
CA ASN A 46 -13.07 11.27 11.81
C ASN A 46 -12.94 11.09 13.34
N PRO A 47 -14.05 10.84 14.06
CA PRO A 47 -14.01 10.61 15.51
C PRO A 47 -13.16 9.41 15.94
N ALA A 48 -12.96 8.42 15.06
CA ALA A 48 -12.12 7.25 15.33
C ALA A 48 -10.62 7.58 15.31
N THR A 49 -10.22 8.70 14.71
CA THR A 49 -8.82 9.16 14.66
C THR A 49 -8.70 10.63 15.05
N PRO A 50 -9.02 10.99 16.32
CA PRO A 50 -8.89 12.35 16.83
C PRO A 50 -7.41 12.76 16.90
N TRP A 51 -7.16 14.07 16.86
CA TRP A 51 -5.81 14.57 17.14
C TRP A 51 -5.29 14.06 18.50
N PRO A 52 -4.04 13.63 18.64
CA PRO A 52 -2.91 13.71 17.71
C PRO A 52 -2.72 12.51 16.76
N MET A 53 -3.71 11.68 16.58
CA MET A 53 -3.65 10.55 15.67
C MET A 53 -3.60 11.04 14.20
N TYR A 54 -2.98 10.23 13.33
CA TYR A 54 -3.03 10.49 11.90
C TYR A 54 -4.47 10.40 11.38
N PRO A 55 -5.02 11.48 10.78
CA PRO A 55 -6.43 11.51 10.42
C PRO A 55 -6.73 10.57 9.25
N GLN A 56 -7.62 9.60 9.49
CA GLN A 56 -8.18 8.73 8.44
C GLN A 56 -9.41 9.41 7.84
N VAL A 57 -9.20 10.33 6.90
CA VAL A 57 -10.25 11.08 6.20
C VAL A 57 -10.06 10.93 4.69
N LEU A 58 -11.13 11.17 3.94
CA LEU A 58 -11.06 11.17 2.49
C LEU A 58 -10.14 12.29 2.01
N LYS A 59 -9.02 11.90 1.41
CA LYS A 59 -8.07 12.83 0.80
C LYS A 59 -8.30 12.87 -0.69
N THR A 60 -8.38 14.06 -1.24
CA THR A 60 -8.39 14.32 -2.68
C THR A 60 -7.15 15.15 -2.99
N SER A 61 -6.22 14.60 -3.74
CA SER A 61 -5.02 15.31 -4.19
C SER A 61 -5.28 16.01 -5.52
N SER A 62 -4.38 16.91 -5.90
CA SER A 62 -4.39 17.53 -7.23
C SER A 62 -4.41 16.50 -8.37
N SER A 63 -3.71 15.37 -8.19
CA SER A 63 -3.73 14.26 -9.16
C SER A 63 -5.13 13.66 -9.35
N HIS A 64 -5.93 13.54 -8.29
CA HIS A 64 -7.32 13.09 -8.41
C HIS A 64 -8.21 14.11 -9.10
N GLU A 65 -7.93 15.40 -8.91
CA GLU A 65 -8.66 16.51 -9.55
C GLU A 65 -8.44 16.57 -11.08
N GLU A 66 -7.34 16.01 -11.57
CA GLU A 66 -7.09 15.85 -13.01
C GLU A 66 -8.06 14.87 -13.69
N GLY A 67 -8.79 14.06 -12.90
CA GLY A 67 -9.83 13.14 -13.35
C GLY A 67 -9.58 11.70 -12.91
N CYS A 68 -10.54 11.12 -12.16
CA CYS A 68 -10.44 9.73 -11.71
C CYS A 68 -11.80 9.22 -11.24
N ILE A 69 -12.16 8.01 -11.64
CA ILE A 69 -13.27 7.26 -11.05
C ILE A 69 -12.70 6.52 -9.82
N ARG A 70 -13.08 6.94 -8.62
CA ARG A 70 -12.62 6.31 -7.38
C ARG A 70 -13.69 5.39 -6.83
N ARG A 71 -13.29 4.17 -6.47
CA ARG A 71 -14.16 3.14 -5.93
C ARG A 71 -13.53 2.46 -4.71
N TRP A 72 -14.32 2.12 -3.73
CA TRP A 72 -13.91 1.52 -2.46
C TRP A 72 -14.60 0.18 -2.21
N ASN A 73 -14.14 -0.55 -1.20
CA ASN A 73 -14.64 -1.88 -0.86
C ASN A 73 -14.52 -2.88 -2.03
N LEU A 74 -13.46 -2.79 -2.81
CA LEU A 74 -13.22 -3.67 -3.95
C LEU A 74 -11.89 -4.40 -3.81
N ALA A 75 -11.95 -5.72 -3.77
CA ALA A 75 -10.77 -6.59 -3.86
C ALA A 75 -10.56 -7.01 -5.33
N SER A 76 -9.31 -6.97 -5.79
CA SER A 76 -8.95 -7.52 -7.09
C SER A 76 -8.72 -9.03 -6.98
N ASN A 77 -9.44 -9.84 -7.75
CA ASN A 77 -9.36 -11.30 -7.70
C ASN A 77 -8.43 -11.87 -8.77
N ARG A 78 -8.58 -11.46 -10.00
CA ARG A 78 -7.75 -11.95 -11.11
C ARG A 78 -7.69 -10.97 -12.27
N PHE A 79 -6.59 -11.04 -13.01
CA PHE A 79 -6.43 -10.33 -14.28
C PHE A 79 -7.02 -11.18 -15.40
N ILE A 80 -7.73 -10.52 -16.32
CA ILE A 80 -8.35 -11.16 -17.47
C ILE A 80 -7.60 -10.71 -18.71
N GLY A 81 -7.10 -11.65 -19.48
CA GLY A 81 -6.32 -11.39 -20.68
C GLY A 81 -6.82 -12.17 -21.88
N GLU A 82 -6.57 -11.61 -23.05
CA GLU A 82 -6.81 -12.26 -24.34
C GLU A 82 -5.62 -12.00 -25.24
N LYS A 83 -5.08 -13.05 -25.90
CA LYS A 83 -3.96 -12.96 -26.86
C LYS A 83 -2.75 -12.14 -26.33
N ASN A 84 -2.35 -12.41 -25.09
CA ASN A 84 -1.28 -11.68 -24.38
C ASN A 84 -1.57 -10.21 -24.05
N ASN A 85 -2.79 -9.73 -24.21
CA ASN A 85 -3.19 -8.39 -23.80
C ASN A 85 -4.12 -8.46 -22.59
N LEU A 86 -3.95 -7.54 -21.67
CA LEU A 86 -4.89 -7.32 -20.58
C LEU A 86 -6.17 -6.72 -21.17
N ILE A 87 -7.33 -7.25 -20.78
CA ILE A 87 -8.66 -6.70 -21.14
C ILE A 87 -9.44 -6.23 -19.93
N GLY A 88 -9.08 -6.64 -18.72
CA GLY A 88 -9.74 -6.21 -17.51
C GLY A 88 -9.28 -6.94 -16.27
N VAL A 89 -9.88 -6.55 -15.14
CA VAL A 89 -9.65 -7.17 -13.83
C VAL A 89 -10.99 -7.54 -13.23
N GLU A 90 -11.15 -8.81 -12.84
CA GLU A 90 -12.27 -9.23 -12.01
C GLU A 90 -12.07 -8.70 -10.60
N VAL A 91 -13.01 -7.92 -10.13
CA VAL A 91 -13.07 -7.40 -8.76
C VAL A 91 -14.27 -7.94 -8.03
N GLU A 92 -14.19 -7.98 -6.70
CA GLU A 92 -15.28 -8.43 -5.84
C GLU A 92 -15.53 -7.42 -4.74
N GLU A 93 -16.79 -7.13 -4.48
CA GLU A 93 -17.20 -6.29 -3.36
C GLU A 93 -16.85 -6.96 -2.04
N VAL A 94 -16.29 -6.19 -1.12
CA VAL A 94 -15.93 -6.66 0.23
C VAL A 94 -16.60 -5.83 1.30
N GLU A 95 -16.84 -6.46 2.43
CA GLU A 95 -17.34 -5.83 3.66
C GLU A 95 -16.32 -5.98 4.78
N TRP A 96 -16.20 -4.97 5.62
CA TRP A 96 -15.34 -4.97 6.80
C TRP A 96 -16.20 -5.15 8.05
N VAL A 97 -16.15 -6.34 8.65
CA VAL A 97 -16.95 -6.71 9.80
C VAL A 97 -16.10 -6.52 11.06
N PRO A 98 -16.62 -5.82 12.11
CA PRO A 98 -15.93 -5.73 13.39
C PRO A 98 -15.59 -7.11 13.94
N SER A 99 -14.38 -7.25 14.49
CA SER A 99 -14.01 -8.50 15.16
C SER A 99 -14.78 -8.63 16.48
N PRO A 100 -15.37 -9.80 16.80
CA PRO A 100 -16.05 -10.04 18.06
C PRO A 100 -15.17 -9.78 19.30
N ASP A 101 -13.86 -9.96 19.15
CA ASP A 101 -12.87 -9.81 20.22
C ASP A 101 -12.35 -8.37 20.37
N GLY A 102 -12.96 -7.38 19.68
CA GLY A 102 -12.49 -5.99 19.66
C GLY A 102 -11.17 -5.79 18.89
N GLY A 103 -10.71 -6.81 18.18
CA GLY A 103 -9.51 -6.76 17.32
C GLY A 103 -9.73 -5.98 16.02
N ARG A 104 -8.82 -6.17 15.06
CA ARG A 104 -8.95 -5.53 13.74
C ARG A 104 -10.17 -6.06 12.99
N PRO A 105 -10.94 -5.20 12.30
CA PRO A 105 -12.03 -5.64 11.43
C PRO A 105 -11.55 -6.72 10.45
N GLN A 106 -12.42 -7.69 10.19
CA GLN A 106 -12.15 -8.77 9.26
C GLN A 106 -12.82 -8.47 7.91
N MET A 107 -12.09 -8.70 6.84
CA MET A 107 -12.63 -8.59 5.49
C MET A 107 -13.46 -9.82 5.14
N ARG A 108 -14.65 -9.61 4.58
CA ARG A 108 -15.52 -10.66 4.05
C ARG A 108 -15.88 -10.34 2.61
N GLN A 109 -15.74 -11.31 1.72
CA GLN A 109 -16.21 -11.22 0.35
C GLN A 109 -17.73 -11.34 0.31
N THR A 110 -18.40 -10.50 -0.48
CA THR A 110 -19.88 -10.51 -0.60
C THR A 110 -20.40 -11.46 -1.67
N GLY A 111 -19.52 -11.95 -2.53
CA GLY A 111 -19.88 -12.74 -3.72
C GLY A 111 -20.29 -11.90 -4.94
N LYS A 112 -20.43 -10.58 -4.78
CA LYS A 112 -20.76 -9.69 -5.91
C LYS A 112 -19.49 -9.37 -6.69
N LYS A 113 -19.42 -9.90 -7.92
CA LYS A 113 -18.27 -9.75 -8.81
C LYS A 113 -18.62 -8.93 -10.03
N GLU A 114 -17.66 -8.19 -10.52
CA GLU A 114 -17.73 -7.48 -11.78
C GLU A 114 -16.37 -7.46 -12.47
N ILE A 115 -16.34 -7.09 -13.74
CA ILE A 115 -15.10 -6.89 -14.49
C ILE A 115 -14.94 -5.40 -14.74
N ILE A 116 -13.82 -4.83 -14.27
CA ILE A 116 -13.40 -3.49 -14.64
C ILE A 116 -12.51 -3.63 -15.88
N GLU A 117 -12.96 -3.05 -17.00
CA GLU A 117 -12.16 -3.04 -18.22
C GLU A 117 -10.89 -2.22 -18.02
N ALA A 118 -9.76 -2.79 -18.42
CA ALA A 118 -8.46 -2.13 -18.31
C ALA A 118 -7.48 -2.68 -19.35
N ASP A 119 -6.78 -1.78 -20.02
CA ASP A 119 -5.66 -2.09 -20.91
C ASP A 119 -4.33 -2.07 -20.16
N LEU A 120 -4.31 -1.43 -18.98
CA LEU A 120 -3.13 -1.27 -18.15
C LEU A 120 -3.53 -1.22 -16.68
N VAL A 121 -2.77 -1.91 -15.82
CA VAL A 121 -2.96 -1.89 -14.37
C VAL A 121 -1.69 -1.44 -13.67
N PHE A 122 -1.83 -0.53 -12.71
CA PHE A 122 -0.79 -0.16 -11.77
C PHE A 122 -1.10 -0.73 -10.38
N LEU A 123 -0.15 -1.48 -9.81
CA LEU A 123 -0.23 -2.01 -8.47
C LEU A 123 0.40 -1.01 -7.49
N ALA A 124 -0.44 -0.31 -6.73
CA ALA A 124 -0.04 0.71 -5.76
C ALA A 124 -0.43 0.31 -4.33
N MET A 125 -0.25 -0.98 -4.00
CA MET A 125 -0.72 -1.61 -2.77
C MET A 125 0.33 -1.58 -1.64
N GLY A 126 1.39 -0.77 -1.75
CA GLY A 126 2.50 -0.70 -0.80
C GLY A 126 3.56 -1.78 -1.02
N PHE A 127 4.39 -1.97 -0.02
CA PHE A 127 5.51 -2.90 -0.06
C PHE A 127 5.27 -4.06 0.89
N LEU A 128 5.72 -5.26 0.51
CA LEU A 128 5.56 -6.46 1.33
C LEU A 128 6.65 -6.56 2.39
N ARG A 129 7.92 -6.39 1.96
CA ARG A 129 9.11 -6.64 2.76
C ARG A 129 10.34 -6.04 2.09
N PRO A 130 11.47 -5.93 2.79
CA PRO A 130 12.76 -5.63 2.18
C PRO A 130 13.15 -6.68 1.13
N GLU A 131 13.94 -6.28 0.13
CA GLU A 131 14.51 -7.20 -0.85
C GLU A 131 15.38 -8.24 -0.16
N GLN A 132 15.08 -9.53 -0.36
CA GLN A 132 15.77 -10.62 0.32
C GLN A 132 17.09 -10.98 -0.34
N GLU A 133 17.18 -10.83 -1.67
CA GLU A 133 18.41 -11.04 -2.40
C GLU A 133 19.38 -9.85 -2.19
N GLY A 134 20.67 -10.10 -2.29
CA GLY A 134 21.69 -9.10 -1.99
C GLY A 134 22.01 -9.02 -0.50
N LEU A 135 21.89 -7.85 0.11
CA LEU A 135 22.41 -7.54 1.46
C LEU A 135 21.95 -8.54 2.55
N ILE A 136 20.66 -8.84 2.60
CA ILE A 136 20.10 -9.74 3.63
C ILE A 136 20.71 -11.14 3.50
N LYS A 137 20.75 -11.66 2.28
CA LYS A 137 21.29 -12.99 1.98
C LYS A 137 22.82 -13.03 2.14
N GLU A 138 23.51 -12.04 1.62
CA GLU A 138 24.99 -11.97 1.66
C GLU A 138 25.51 -11.90 3.10
N LEU A 139 24.86 -11.10 3.95
CA LEU A 139 25.21 -10.95 5.35
C LEU A 139 24.52 -11.99 6.25
N ARG A 140 23.71 -12.89 5.69
CA ARG A 140 22.96 -13.93 6.41
C ARG A 140 22.17 -13.35 7.59
N LEU A 141 21.47 -12.24 7.35
CA LEU A 141 20.68 -11.58 8.38
C LEU A 141 19.45 -12.41 8.71
N ALA A 142 19.17 -12.56 10.00
CA ALA A 142 17.92 -13.15 10.46
C ALA A 142 16.74 -12.23 10.12
N THR A 143 15.58 -12.81 9.77
CA THR A 143 14.36 -12.08 9.51
C THR A 143 13.24 -12.52 10.46
N ASP A 144 12.25 -11.65 10.65
CA ASP A 144 11.04 -11.95 11.41
C ASP A 144 10.02 -12.76 10.58
N ASN A 145 8.84 -13.04 11.15
CA ASN A 145 7.77 -13.76 10.47
C ASN A 145 7.12 -13.02 9.29
N ARG A 146 7.51 -11.77 9.04
CA ARG A 146 7.10 -10.94 7.88
C ARG A 146 8.26 -10.67 6.94
N ASP A 147 9.36 -11.39 7.10
CA ASP A 147 10.60 -11.24 6.34
C ASP A 147 11.28 -9.85 6.46
N ASN A 148 10.99 -9.09 7.53
CA ASN A 148 11.76 -7.90 7.87
C ASN A 148 13.02 -8.30 8.63
N ILE A 149 14.05 -7.45 8.62
CA ILE A 149 15.28 -7.72 9.36
C ILE A 149 14.99 -7.80 10.86
N ALA A 150 15.33 -8.94 11.47
CA ALA A 150 15.17 -9.14 12.91
C ALA A 150 16.27 -8.40 13.70
N VAL A 151 15.85 -7.60 14.68
CA VAL A 151 16.73 -6.87 15.58
C VAL A 151 16.25 -6.98 17.03
N ASP A 152 17.14 -6.73 17.96
CA ASP A 152 16.80 -6.52 19.37
C ASP A 152 16.22 -5.09 19.61
N ASN A 153 15.93 -4.77 20.87
CA ASN A 153 15.40 -3.47 21.26
C ASN A 153 16.36 -2.29 21.05
N ALA A 154 17.64 -2.56 20.86
CA ALA A 154 18.67 -1.55 20.60
C ALA A 154 18.98 -1.40 19.10
N GLY A 155 18.40 -2.25 18.25
CA GLY A 155 18.60 -2.26 16.82
C GLY A 155 19.75 -3.14 16.33
N TYR A 156 20.34 -3.97 17.20
CA TYR A 156 21.36 -4.95 16.80
C TYR A 156 20.73 -6.10 16.03
N THR A 157 21.35 -6.47 14.93
CA THR A 157 21.08 -7.74 14.26
C THR A 157 21.79 -8.88 15.01
N ALA A 158 21.55 -10.13 14.58
CA ALA A 158 22.33 -11.27 15.11
C ALA A 158 23.84 -11.16 14.80
N ASN A 159 24.23 -10.32 13.85
CA ASN A 159 25.63 -10.04 13.54
C ASN A 159 26.08 -8.81 14.35
N SER A 160 26.99 -9.00 15.26
CA SER A 160 27.38 -8.06 16.34
C SER A 160 27.82 -6.65 15.90
N ASN A 161 28.12 -6.42 14.63
CA ASN A 161 28.56 -5.12 14.12
C ASN A 161 27.54 -4.49 13.15
N LEU A 162 26.33 -5.06 13.05
CA LEU A 162 25.30 -4.59 12.14
C LEU A 162 24.06 -4.15 12.90
N PHE A 163 23.56 -3.01 12.52
CA PHE A 163 22.33 -2.44 13.05
C PHE A 163 21.35 -2.27 11.91
N ALA A 164 20.07 -2.39 12.23
CA ALA A 164 19.00 -2.08 11.29
C ALA A 164 17.89 -1.27 11.96
N CYS A 165 17.20 -0.42 11.17
CA CYS A 165 16.14 0.44 11.67
C CYS A 165 15.16 0.81 10.53
N GLY A 166 14.11 1.52 10.89
CA GLY A 166 13.12 2.03 9.93
C GLY A 166 12.34 0.92 9.24
N ASP A 167 11.98 1.15 7.99
CA ASP A 167 11.11 0.26 7.21
C ASP A 167 11.72 -1.14 7.00
N ALA A 168 13.03 -1.26 7.01
CA ALA A 168 13.71 -2.56 6.90
C ALA A 168 13.43 -3.50 8.09
N VAL A 169 13.07 -2.93 9.25
CA VAL A 169 12.76 -3.65 10.49
C VAL A 169 11.27 -3.71 10.77
N SER A 170 10.57 -2.58 10.61
CA SER A 170 9.15 -2.47 10.97
C SER A 170 8.18 -2.74 9.83
N GLY A 171 8.67 -2.87 8.61
CA GLY A 171 7.87 -2.78 7.38
C GLY A 171 7.61 -1.32 6.99
N ALA A 172 7.23 -1.10 5.74
CA ALA A 172 6.99 0.23 5.18
C ALA A 172 5.91 0.98 5.98
N SER A 173 6.26 2.20 6.40
CA SER A 173 5.40 3.02 7.27
C SER A 173 5.65 4.52 7.07
N LEU A 174 5.18 5.35 8.01
CA LEU A 174 5.38 6.80 7.96
C LEU A 174 6.87 7.16 8.16
N VAL A 175 7.36 8.10 7.35
CA VAL A 175 8.74 8.60 7.43
C VAL A 175 9.15 9.03 8.84
N VAL A 176 8.23 9.63 9.60
CA VAL A 176 8.51 10.05 11.01
C VAL A 176 8.84 8.87 11.92
N LYS A 177 8.26 7.69 11.67
CA LYS A 177 8.58 6.45 12.41
C LYS A 177 9.95 5.93 12.04
N ALA A 178 10.27 5.93 10.75
CA ALA A 178 11.60 5.54 10.26
C ALA A 178 12.69 6.46 10.85
N MET A 179 12.47 7.79 10.87
CA MET A 179 13.39 8.75 11.49
C MET A 179 13.53 8.52 12.99
N ALA A 180 12.44 8.29 13.71
CA ALA A 180 12.49 8.00 15.16
C ALA A 180 13.28 6.72 15.46
N SER A 181 13.04 5.66 14.66
CA SER A 181 13.78 4.40 14.74
C SER A 181 15.29 4.61 14.52
N GLY A 182 15.67 5.32 13.45
CA GLY A 182 17.08 5.65 13.18
C GLY A 182 17.76 6.42 14.30
N ARG A 183 17.08 7.44 14.87
CA ARG A 183 17.60 8.19 16.02
C ARG A 183 17.79 7.33 17.27
N ASN A 184 16.92 6.37 17.51
CA ASN A 184 17.06 5.46 18.65
C ASN A 184 18.24 4.52 18.47
N VAL A 185 18.42 3.96 17.28
CA VAL A 185 19.57 3.10 16.96
C VAL A 185 20.88 3.88 17.02
N ALA A 186 20.92 5.12 16.50
CA ALA A 186 22.10 5.98 16.61
C ALA A 186 22.54 6.21 18.07
N ARG A 187 21.59 6.40 18.99
CA ARG A 187 21.91 6.50 20.44
C ARG A 187 22.46 5.20 21.03
N SER A 188 22.06 4.06 20.48
CA SER A 188 22.58 2.75 20.94
C SER A 188 24.00 2.53 20.44
N ILE A 189 24.35 3.04 19.28
CA ILE A 189 25.71 2.97 18.70
C ILE A 189 26.67 3.89 19.45
N ASP A 190 26.20 5.05 19.90
CA ASP A 190 27.03 6.08 20.59
C ASP A 190 27.31 5.74 22.06
N ARG A 191 26.81 4.66 22.61
CA ARG A 191 27.02 4.17 23.98
C ARG A 191 28.12 3.14 24.04
#